data_eeaf2c219c99e0f0e39f948dcbc36396
#
_entry.id   eeaf2c219c99e0f0e39f948dcbc36396
#
_cell.length_a   1.000
_cell.length_b   1.000
_cell.length_c   1.000
_cell.angle_alpha   90.00
_cell.angle_beta   90.00
_cell.angle_gamma   90.00
#
_symmetry.space_group_name_H-M   'P 1'
#
loop_
_entity.id
_entity.type
_entity.pdbx_description
1 polymer ?
#
loop_
_entity_poly.entity_id
_entity_poly.type
_entity_poly.pdbx_seq_one_letter_code
_entity_poly.pdbx_strand_id
1 'polypeptide(L)'
;MSKLVTIFGGSGFVGRYIARRMAQQGWRVRVACRHPNQALFVRSYGAVGQVEPVFCNIRDDASVAAALAGATAAVNCVGTFDMTGANNFSAVQAQGAGRIARLAAAGGLEALVQISSIGADSTSASDYSRTKGEGEAAVLAAFPGAMILRPSVIFGNEDGFFNRFAAMAKSGPVVPLVGGNTRFQPVYVEDVAQAAVLGVTQGAKGVYELGGPDAATLRQIIDHILTVIQRRRLVINMPFIAGAAIAGGLGFAQAVTLGLFHNGILTSDQVRSLRHDNVVSPGARTLSDLGITPTAYAGVIPEYLWRYRPSGQYAAIKDSAKNLKKS
;
A
#
# COMPACT_ATOMS: atom_id res chain seq x y z
N MET A 1 -19.02 12.81 -23.59
CA MET A 1 -19.38 12.19 -22.28
C MET A 1 -18.15 12.20 -21.39
N SER A 2 -18.30 12.45 -20.08
CA SER A 2 -17.17 12.38 -19.15
C SER A 2 -16.67 10.92 -19.04
N LYS A 3 -15.35 10.70 -19.14
CA LYS A 3 -14.74 9.38 -19.02
C LYS A 3 -14.97 8.80 -17.62
N LEU A 4 -15.17 7.48 -17.52
CA LEU A 4 -15.38 6.76 -16.26
C LEU A 4 -14.19 5.85 -15.98
N VAL A 5 -13.63 5.94 -14.77
CA VAL A 5 -12.65 5.00 -14.27
C VAL A 5 -13.24 4.16 -13.13
N THR A 6 -13.02 2.86 -13.17
CA THR A 6 -13.33 1.97 -12.03
C THR A 6 -12.06 1.68 -11.24
N ILE A 7 -12.08 1.97 -9.94
CA ILE A 7 -10.95 1.74 -9.03
C ILE A 7 -11.32 0.64 -8.05
N PHE A 8 -10.80 -0.57 -8.27
CA PHE A 8 -10.95 -1.70 -7.37
C PHE A 8 -10.10 -1.47 -6.12
N GLY A 9 -10.72 -1.57 -4.95
CA GLY A 9 -10.08 -1.19 -3.69
C GLY A 9 -9.92 0.32 -3.51
N GLY A 10 -10.71 1.13 -4.22
CA GLY A 10 -10.64 2.59 -4.19
C GLY A 10 -10.98 3.24 -2.85
N SER A 11 -11.54 2.52 -1.89
CA SER A 11 -11.72 2.96 -0.51
C SER A 11 -10.51 2.69 0.39
N GLY A 12 -9.54 1.90 -0.08
CA GLY A 12 -8.31 1.58 0.63
C GLY A 12 -7.29 2.72 0.63
N PHE A 13 -6.13 2.48 1.25
CA PHE A 13 -5.09 3.49 1.42
C PHE A 13 -4.65 4.12 0.08
N VAL A 14 -4.11 3.35 -0.86
CA VAL A 14 -3.66 3.89 -2.15
C VAL A 14 -4.84 4.32 -3.02
N GLY A 15 -5.90 3.50 -3.07
CA GLY A 15 -7.03 3.72 -3.96
C GLY A 15 -7.78 5.02 -3.73
N ARG A 16 -7.88 5.50 -2.48
CA ARG A 16 -8.54 6.78 -2.15
C ARG A 16 -7.80 8.00 -2.73
N TYR A 17 -6.46 7.95 -2.76
CA TYR A 17 -5.65 9.02 -3.35
C TYR A 17 -5.80 9.04 -4.87
N ILE A 18 -5.82 7.87 -5.50
CA ILE A 18 -6.08 7.76 -6.94
C ILE A 18 -7.49 8.26 -7.26
N ALA A 19 -8.51 7.86 -6.48
CA ALA A 19 -9.90 8.30 -6.67
C ALA A 19 -10.03 9.82 -6.61
N ARG A 20 -9.40 10.46 -5.60
CA ARG A 20 -9.38 11.91 -5.45
C ARG A 20 -8.73 12.60 -6.64
N ARG A 21 -7.55 12.14 -7.08
CA ARG A 21 -6.83 12.73 -8.21
C ARG A 21 -7.58 12.57 -9.53
N MET A 22 -8.20 11.41 -9.78
CA MET A 22 -9.02 11.18 -10.97
C MET A 22 -10.25 12.08 -11.00
N ALA A 23 -10.93 12.28 -9.86
CA ALA A 23 -12.04 13.20 -9.73
C ALA A 23 -11.62 14.65 -10.00
N GLN A 24 -10.48 15.10 -9.48
CA GLN A 24 -9.91 16.43 -9.73
C GLN A 24 -9.58 16.67 -11.21
N GLN A 25 -9.30 15.61 -11.97
CA GLN A 25 -9.10 15.69 -13.43
C GLN A 25 -10.41 15.59 -14.24
N GLY A 26 -11.55 15.68 -13.58
CA GLY A 26 -12.86 15.69 -14.25
C GLY A 26 -13.39 14.31 -14.66
N TRP A 27 -12.75 13.21 -14.23
CA TRP A 27 -13.25 11.88 -14.48
C TRP A 27 -14.40 11.54 -13.52
N ARG A 28 -15.37 10.78 -14.01
CA ARG A 28 -16.27 10.06 -13.13
C ARG A 28 -15.52 8.88 -12.53
N VAL A 29 -15.71 8.63 -11.25
CA VAL A 29 -14.96 7.61 -10.50
C VAL A 29 -15.92 6.63 -9.86
N ARG A 30 -15.79 5.36 -10.20
CA ARG A 30 -16.48 4.26 -9.53
C ARG A 30 -15.49 3.59 -8.57
N VAL A 31 -15.76 3.68 -7.28
CA VAL A 31 -14.97 3.04 -6.23
C VAL A 31 -15.55 1.66 -5.94
N ALA A 32 -14.95 0.61 -6.52
CA ALA A 32 -15.39 -0.76 -6.35
C ALA A 32 -14.82 -1.35 -5.06
N CYS A 33 -15.69 -1.69 -4.09
CA CYS A 33 -15.30 -2.18 -2.78
C CYS A 33 -16.35 -3.15 -2.19
N ARG A 34 -15.94 -3.95 -1.18
CA ARG A 34 -16.81 -4.95 -0.54
C ARG A 34 -17.92 -4.33 0.33
N HIS A 35 -17.66 -3.17 0.89
CA HIS A 35 -18.55 -2.48 1.83
C HIS A 35 -18.76 -1.01 1.42
N PRO A 36 -19.59 -0.72 0.40
CA PRO A 36 -19.76 0.64 -0.12
C PRO A 36 -20.30 1.61 0.94
N ASN A 37 -21.12 1.15 1.89
CA ASN A 37 -21.62 1.98 2.97
C ASN A 37 -20.52 2.52 3.90
N GLN A 38 -19.39 1.79 4.03
CA GLN A 38 -18.23 2.24 4.79
C GLN A 38 -17.29 3.15 3.97
N ALA A 39 -17.55 3.26 2.67
CA ALA A 39 -16.75 4.03 1.71
C ALA A 39 -17.43 5.35 1.29
N LEU A 40 -18.50 5.79 1.95
CA LEU A 40 -19.25 7.00 1.59
C LEU A 40 -18.37 8.27 1.63
N PHE A 41 -17.30 8.28 2.42
CA PHE A 41 -16.34 9.38 2.50
C PHE A 41 -15.69 9.72 1.14
N VAL A 42 -15.60 8.78 0.21
CA VAL A 42 -15.02 9.04 -1.11
C VAL A 42 -15.87 9.99 -1.96
N ARG A 43 -17.16 10.13 -1.65
CA ARG A 43 -18.06 11.06 -2.35
C ARG A 43 -17.65 12.52 -2.22
N SER A 44 -16.91 12.86 -1.15
CA SER A 44 -16.37 14.21 -0.94
C SER A 44 -15.16 14.55 -1.81
N TYR A 45 -14.65 13.61 -2.60
CA TYR A 45 -13.45 13.83 -3.42
C TYR A 45 -13.72 14.57 -4.74
N GLY A 46 -14.98 14.74 -5.12
CA GLY A 46 -15.41 15.41 -6.34
C GLY A 46 -16.76 16.09 -6.18
N ALA A 47 -17.33 16.55 -7.30
CA ALA A 47 -18.68 17.11 -7.34
C ALA A 47 -19.74 16.04 -7.03
N VAL A 48 -20.96 16.47 -6.71
CA VAL A 48 -22.07 15.56 -6.42
C VAL A 48 -22.29 14.58 -7.58
N GLY A 49 -22.29 13.29 -7.25
CA GLY A 49 -22.46 12.20 -8.23
C GLY A 49 -21.22 11.87 -9.07
N GLN A 50 -20.10 12.56 -8.88
CA GLN A 50 -18.88 12.32 -9.63
C GLN A 50 -18.11 11.08 -9.11
N VAL A 51 -18.10 10.84 -7.80
CA VAL A 51 -17.43 9.71 -7.16
C VAL A 51 -18.46 8.84 -6.45
N GLU A 52 -18.59 7.59 -6.89
CA GLU A 52 -19.62 6.68 -6.39
C GLU A 52 -19.01 5.36 -5.88
N PRO A 53 -19.17 5.01 -4.60
CA PRO A 53 -18.81 3.69 -4.11
C PRO A 53 -19.86 2.66 -4.54
N VAL A 54 -19.39 1.54 -5.10
CA VAL A 54 -20.24 0.42 -5.53
C VAL A 54 -19.78 -0.89 -4.91
N PHE A 55 -20.71 -1.82 -4.72
CA PHE A 55 -20.36 -3.16 -4.29
C PHE A 55 -19.57 -3.89 -5.37
N CYS A 56 -18.47 -4.53 -4.98
CA CYS A 56 -17.75 -5.45 -5.84
C CYS A 56 -17.00 -6.52 -5.02
N ASN A 57 -17.21 -7.77 -5.42
CA ASN A 57 -16.42 -8.91 -4.98
C ASN A 57 -15.51 -9.33 -6.14
N ILE A 58 -14.20 -9.09 -6.02
CA ILE A 58 -13.23 -9.41 -7.09
C ILE A 58 -13.04 -10.91 -7.36
N ARG A 59 -13.64 -11.77 -6.55
CA ARG A 59 -13.63 -13.23 -6.72
C ARG A 59 -14.79 -13.73 -7.57
N ASP A 60 -15.70 -12.85 -7.96
CA ASP A 60 -16.90 -13.14 -8.75
C ASP A 60 -16.87 -12.36 -10.07
N ASP A 61 -16.97 -13.09 -11.17
CA ASP A 61 -16.93 -12.54 -12.52
C ASP A 61 -18.08 -11.58 -12.81
N ALA A 62 -19.30 -11.91 -12.40
CA ALA A 62 -20.48 -11.07 -12.62
C ALA A 62 -20.35 -9.73 -11.86
N SER A 63 -19.84 -9.78 -10.61
CA SER A 63 -19.60 -8.60 -9.80
C SER A 63 -18.53 -7.68 -10.41
N VAL A 64 -17.44 -8.24 -10.92
CA VAL A 64 -16.38 -7.47 -11.59
C VAL A 64 -16.88 -6.89 -12.91
N ALA A 65 -17.60 -7.67 -13.72
CA ALA A 65 -18.18 -7.20 -14.98
C ALA A 65 -19.16 -6.03 -14.76
N ALA A 66 -20.03 -6.13 -13.75
CA ALA A 66 -20.93 -5.03 -13.38
C ALA A 66 -20.18 -3.78 -12.94
N ALA A 67 -19.07 -3.94 -12.19
CA ALA A 67 -18.22 -2.82 -11.77
C ALA A 67 -17.48 -2.17 -12.96
N LEU A 68 -17.17 -2.92 -14.02
CA LEU A 68 -16.51 -2.41 -15.23
C LEU A 68 -17.48 -1.85 -16.27
N ALA A 69 -18.77 -2.11 -16.16
CA ALA A 69 -19.75 -1.68 -17.17
C ALA A 69 -19.68 -0.18 -17.44
N GLY A 70 -19.45 0.18 -18.72
CA GLY A 70 -19.31 1.57 -19.18
C GLY A 70 -18.05 2.31 -18.72
N ALA A 71 -17.08 1.61 -18.10
CA ALA A 71 -15.80 2.20 -17.75
C ALA A 71 -14.90 2.36 -18.99
N THR A 72 -14.14 3.45 -19.03
CA THR A 72 -13.10 3.69 -20.03
C THR A 72 -11.76 3.09 -19.57
N ALA A 73 -11.51 3.08 -18.26
CA ALA A 73 -10.27 2.59 -17.67
C ALA A 73 -10.52 1.91 -16.32
N ALA A 74 -9.57 1.12 -15.88
CA ALA A 74 -9.60 0.51 -14.57
C ALA A 74 -8.25 0.62 -13.84
N VAL A 75 -8.33 0.72 -12.50
CA VAL A 75 -7.16 0.64 -11.62
C VAL A 75 -7.42 -0.42 -10.57
N ASN A 76 -6.51 -1.37 -10.42
CA ASN A 76 -6.59 -2.38 -9.38
C ASN A 76 -5.62 -2.08 -8.23
N CYS A 77 -6.18 -1.64 -7.10
CA CYS A 77 -5.47 -1.40 -5.84
C CYS A 77 -5.74 -2.48 -4.79
N VAL A 78 -6.44 -3.57 -5.16
CA VAL A 78 -6.80 -4.60 -4.19
C VAL A 78 -5.56 -5.42 -3.83
N GLY A 79 -5.32 -5.50 -2.55
CA GLY A 79 -4.30 -6.35 -1.95
C GLY A 79 -4.79 -6.84 -0.60
N THR A 80 -4.18 -7.91 -0.11
CA THR A 80 -4.44 -8.44 1.23
C THR A 80 -3.12 -8.85 1.85
N PHE A 81 -3.10 -8.87 3.18
CA PHE A 81 -2.07 -9.54 3.97
C PHE A 81 -2.61 -10.79 4.68
N ASP A 82 -3.87 -11.18 4.37
CA ASP A 82 -4.48 -12.38 4.89
C ASP A 82 -3.95 -13.61 4.12
N MET A 83 -3.50 -14.62 4.87
CA MET A 83 -3.01 -15.88 4.33
C MET A 83 -4.09 -16.96 4.29
N THR A 84 -5.17 -16.76 5.02
CA THR A 84 -6.21 -17.76 5.27
C THR A 84 -7.59 -17.28 4.82
N GLY A 85 -8.52 -18.22 4.72
CA GLY A 85 -9.90 -17.94 4.35
C GLY A 85 -10.09 -17.62 2.87
N ALA A 86 -11.26 -17.17 2.53
CA ALA A 86 -11.68 -16.92 1.15
C ALA A 86 -10.97 -15.71 0.48
N ASN A 87 -10.34 -14.83 1.26
CA ASN A 87 -9.63 -13.64 0.76
C ASN A 87 -8.11 -13.79 0.88
N ASN A 88 -7.59 -15.01 0.74
CA ASN A 88 -6.16 -15.30 0.80
C ASN A 88 -5.39 -14.66 -0.37
N PHE A 89 -4.05 -14.73 -0.31
CA PHE A 89 -3.17 -14.16 -1.31
C PHE A 89 -3.49 -14.61 -2.73
N SER A 90 -3.65 -15.91 -2.98
CA SER A 90 -3.91 -16.46 -4.32
C SER A 90 -5.24 -15.95 -4.87
N ALA A 91 -6.31 -16.00 -4.08
CA ALA A 91 -7.65 -15.59 -4.53
C ALA A 91 -7.75 -14.10 -4.86
N VAL A 92 -6.98 -13.26 -4.13
CA VAL A 92 -7.04 -11.80 -4.27
C VAL A 92 -5.97 -11.28 -5.21
N GLN A 93 -4.69 -11.65 -4.99
CA GLN A 93 -3.57 -11.03 -5.68
C GLN A 93 -3.31 -11.66 -7.06
N ALA A 94 -3.49 -12.98 -7.21
CA ALA A 94 -3.29 -13.65 -8.48
C ALA A 94 -4.60 -13.75 -9.27
N GLN A 95 -5.57 -14.52 -8.77
CA GLN A 95 -6.83 -14.78 -9.49
C GLN A 95 -7.68 -13.52 -9.66
N GLY A 96 -7.79 -12.68 -8.62
CA GLY A 96 -8.55 -11.44 -8.67
C GLY A 96 -7.98 -10.44 -9.67
N ALA A 97 -6.65 -10.29 -9.71
CA ALA A 97 -5.99 -9.42 -10.67
C ALA A 97 -6.16 -9.90 -12.11
N GLY A 98 -5.95 -11.20 -12.35
CA GLY A 98 -6.17 -11.81 -13.68
C GLY A 98 -7.62 -11.70 -14.15
N ARG A 99 -8.60 -11.88 -13.25
CA ARG A 99 -10.03 -11.71 -13.53
C ARG A 99 -10.36 -10.28 -13.96
N ILE A 100 -9.89 -9.28 -13.21
CA ILE A 100 -10.08 -7.88 -13.56
C ILE A 100 -9.50 -7.58 -14.94
N ALA A 101 -8.27 -8.04 -15.22
CA ALA A 101 -7.62 -7.81 -16.49
C ALA A 101 -8.35 -8.47 -17.67
N ARG A 102 -8.78 -9.71 -17.52
CA ARG A 102 -9.54 -10.44 -18.54
C ARG A 102 -10.87 -9.76 -18.86
N LEU A 103 -11.62 -9.36 -17.83
CA LEU A 103 -12.90 -8.68 -18.02
C LEU A 103 -12.72 -7.23 -18.53
N ALA A 104 -11.64 -6.53 -18.15
CA ALA A 104 -11.29 -5.24 -18.70
C ALA A 104 -10.96 -5.34 -20.20
N ALA A 105 -10.20 -6.35 -20.63
CA ALA A 105 -9.90 -6.60 -22.03
C ALA A 105 -11.17 -6.95 -22.82
N ALA A 106 -12.00 -7.85 -22.30
CA ALA A 106 -13.28 -8.23 -22.92
C ALA A 106 -14.25 -7.03 -23.03
N GLY A 107 -14.22 -6.12 -22.08
CA GLY A 107 -15.01 -4.87 -22.09
C GLY A 107 -14.42 -3.75 -22.97
N GLY A 108 -13.28 -3.97 -23.61
CA GLY A 108 -12.62 -2.98 -24.47
C GLY A 108 -12.11 -1.74 -23.75
N LEU A 109 -11.68 -1.85 -22.49
CA LEU A 109 -11.13 -0.72 -21.77
C LEU A 109 -9.84 -0.20 -22.42
N GLU A 110 -9.64 1.12 -22.41
CA GLU A 110 -8.48 1.77 -23.02
C GLU A 110 -7.21 1.63 -22.16
N ALA A 111 -7.36 1.54 -20.83
CA ALA A 111 -6.24 1.47 -19.91
C ALA A 111 -6.54 0.60 -18.68
N LEU A 112 -5.52 -0.11 -18.22
CA LEU A 112 -5.52 -0.86 -16.96
C LEU A 112 -4.23 -0.58 -16.20
N VAL A 113 -4.37 -0.18 -14.93
CA VAL A 113 -3.24 0.00 -14.00
C VAL A 113 -3.36 -1.01 -12.87
N GLN A 114 -2.29 -1.76 -12.62
CA GLN A 114 -2.19 -2.74 -11.53
C GLN A 114 -1.20 -2.27 -10.48
N ILE A 115 -1.64 -2.15 -9.23
CA ILE A 115 -0.73 -1.91 -8.10
C ILE A 115 -0.19 -3.27 -7.62
N SER A 116 1.11 -3.44 -7.78
CA SER A 116 1.89 -4.60 -7.33
C SER A 116 2.79 -4.25 -6.14
N SER A 117 4.01 -4.76 -6.10
CA SER A 117 5.04 -4.40 -5.11
C SER A 117 6.44 -4.71 -5.64
N ILE A 118 7.47 -3.99 -5.17
CA ILE A 118 8.86 -4.42 -5.36
C ILE A 118 9.03 -5.84 -4.79
N GLY A 119 9.79 -6.67 -5.49
CA GLY A 119 10.01 -8.08 -5.15
C GLY A 119 8.87 -9.01 -5.58
N ALA A 120 7.92 -8.55 -6.42
CA ALA A 120 6.95 -9.44 -7.07
C ALA A 120 7.68 -10.39 -8.03
N ASP A 121 7.62 -11.70 -7.72
CA ASP A 121 8.32 -12.76 -8.46
C ASP A 121 7.54 -14.07 -8.32
N SER A 122 7.07 -14.62 -9.43
CA SER A 122 6.30 -15.86 -9.46
C SER A 122 7.07 -17.10 -8.99
N THR A 123 8.39 -17.02 -8.85
CA THR A 123 9.26 -18.08 -8.33
C THR A 123 9.65 -17.91 -6.87
N SER A 124 9.20 -16.83 -6.22
CA SER A 124 9.56 -16.51 -4.85
C SER A 124 9.08 -17.54 -3.83
N ALA A 125 9.90 -17.80 -2.82
CA ALA A 125 9.53 -18.60 -1.65
C ALA A 125 8.53 -17.90 -0.71
N SER A 126 8.36 -16.58 -0.81
CA SER A 126 7.32 -15.82 -0.12
C SER A 126 6.01 -15.92 -0.90
N ASP A 127 4.95 -16.36 -0.23
CA ASP A 127 3.62 -16.46 -0.84
C ASP A 127 3.09 -15.10 -1.30
N TYR A 128 3.39 -14.05 -0.55
CA TYR A 128 3.05 -12.68 -0.93
C TYR A 128 3.72 -12.29 -2.26
N SER A 129 5.05 -12.41 -2.34
CA SER A 129 5.80 -12.04 -3.54
C SER A 129 5.43 -12.92 -4.74
N ARG A 130 5.26 -14.22 -4.52
CA ARG A 130 4.88 -15.18 -5.54
C ARG A 130 3.51 -14.86 -6.14
N THR A 131 2.49 -14.66 -5.31
CA THR A 131 1.14 -14.37 -5.80
C THR A 131 1.03 -12.99 -6.45
N LYS A 132 1.87 -12.02 -6.05
CA LYS A 132 2.00 -10.74 -6.78
C LYS A 132 2.58 -10.96 -8.17
N GLY A 133 3.66 -11.74 -8.31
CA GLY A 133 4.26 -12.07 -9.59
C GLY A 133 3.31 -12.87 -10.51
N GLU A 134 2.61 -13.86 -9.96
CA GLU A 134 1.55 -14.60 -10.68
C GLU A 134 0.43 -13.65 -11.17
N GLY A 135 0.03 -12.70 -10.32
CA GLY A 135 -0.98 -11.69 -10.67
C GLY A 135 -0.53 -10.77 -11.79
N GLU A 136 0.72 -10.29 -11.76
CA GLU A 136 1.30 -9.48 -12.84
C GLU A 136 1.33 -10.25 -14.17
N ALA A 137 1.78 -11.50 -14.13
CA ALA A 137 1.82 -12.35 -15.31
C ALA A 137 0.41 -12.55 -15.92
N ALA A 138 -0.58 -12.82 -15.07
CA ALA A 138 -1.97 -12.98 -15.50
C ALA A 138 -2.55 -11.67 -16.07
N VAL A 139 -2.21 -10.52 -15.47
CA VAL A 139 -2.63 -9.20 -15.98
C VAL A 139 -2.03 -8.92 -17.35
N LEU A 140 -0.72 -9.11 -17.53
CA LEU A 140 -0.04 -8.84 -18.79
C LEU A 140 -0.46 -9.81 -19.89
N ALA A 141 -0.76 -11.07 -19.56
CA ALA A 141 -1.29 -12.04 -20.51
C ALA A 141 -2.70 -11.65 -21.03
N ALA A 142 -3.57 -11.15 -20.14
CA ALA A 142 -4.93 -10.77 -20.50
C ALA A 142 -5.05 -9.35 -21.08
N PHE A 143 -4.19 -8.43 -20.63
CA PHE A 143 -4.17 -7.03 -21.03
C PHE A 143 -2.71 -6.56 -21.26
N PRO A 144 -2.10 -6.85 -22.41
CA PRO A 144 -0.67 -6.58 -22.67
C PRO A 144 -0.28 -5.11 -22.56
N GLY A 145 -1.24 -4.19 -22.71
CA GLY A 145 -1.05 -2.74 -22.55
C GLY A 145 -1.16 -2.24 -21.11
N ALA A 146 -1.25 -3.11 -20.11
CA ALA A 146 -1.38 -2.70 -18.72
C ALA A 146 -0.12 -1.99 -18.21
N MET A 147 -0.31 -1.06 -17.29
CA MET A 147 0.74 -0.47 -16.48
C MET A 147 0.81 -1.20 -15.14
N ILE A 148 1.97 -1.73 -14.81
CA ILE A 148 2.24 -2.38 -13.52
C ILE A 148 3.09 -1.43 -12.67
N LEU A 149 2.58 -1.06 -11.49
CA LEU A 149 3.31 -0.25 -10.52
C LEU A 149 3.79 -1.14 -9.39
N ARG A 150 5.08 -1.23 -9.18
CA ARG A 150 5.75 -1.94 -8.09
C ARG A 150 6.27 -0.96 -7.05
N PRO A 151 5.45 -0.46 -6.13
CA PRO A 151 5.94 0.41 -5.07
C PRO A 151 6.77 -0.37 -4.05
N SER A 152 7.74 0.32 -3.45
CA SER A 152 8.32 -0.03 -2.16
C SER A 152 7.28 0.19 -1.06
N VAL A 153 7.69 0.23 0.20
CA VAL A 153 6.80 0.57 1.32
C VAL A 153 6.20 1.96 1.08
N ILE A 154 4.87 2.01 1.02
CA ILE A 154 4.15 3.27 0.77
C ILE A 154 3.88 3.97 2.09
N PHE A 155 4.20 5.27 2.18
CA PHE A 155 3.93 6.10 3.34
C PHE A 155 2.90 7.20 3.05
N GLY A 156 2.22 7.65 4.11
CA GLY A 156 1.19 8.68 4.08
C GLY A 156 0.31 8.61 5.33
N ASN A 157 -0.67 9.48 5.42
CA ASN A 157 -1.45 9.66 6.65
C ASN A 157 -2.11 8.37 7.18
N GLU A 158 -2.57 7.49 6.30
CA GLU A 158 -3.26 6.24 6.62
C GLU A 158 -2.37 5.00 6.38
N ASP A 159 -1.04 5.14 6.27
CA ASP A 159 -0.15 4.02 6.05
C ASP A 159 -0.17 2.99 7.19
N GLY A 160 0.09 1.75 6.83
CA GLY A 160 0.18 0.65 7.79
C GLY A 160 1.59 0.42 8.34
N PHE A 161 2.63 1.09 7.82
CA PHE A 161 4.02 0.83 8.18
C PHE A 161 4.52 1.82 9.24
N PHE A 162 4.61 3.11 8.91
CA PHE A 162 5.10 4.14 9.83
C PHE A 162 4.17 4.30 11.04
N ASN A 163 2.86 4.30 10.82
CA ASN A 163 1.87 4.36 11.88
C ASN A 163 1.96 3.17 12.85
N ARG A 164 2.22 1.97 12.34
CA ARG A 164 2.35 0.76 13.17
C ARG A 164 3.56 0.84 14.10
N PHE A 165 4.73 1.23 13.58
CA PHE A 165 5.93 1.38 14.40
C PHE A 165 5.81 2.53 15.41
N ALA A 166 5.19 3.65 15.02
CA ALA A 166 4.90 4.75 15.91
C ALA A 166 3.93 4.33 17.04
N ALA A 167 2.88 3.56 16.72
CA ALA A 167 1.95 3.01 17.71
C ALA A 167 2.66 2.02 18.65
N MET A 168 3.50 1.13 18.14
CA MET A 168 4.31 0.20 18.95
C MET A 168 5.22 0.97 19.92
N ALA A 169 5.91 2.00 19.43
CA ALA A 169 6.76 2.86 20.26
C ALA A 169 5.97 3.69 21.28
N LYS A 170 4.70 3.99 21.02
CA LYS A 170 3.80 4.63 21.99
C LYS A 170 3.42 3.68 23.12
N SER A 171 3.17 2.40 22.82
CA SER A 171 2.60 1.42 23.75
C SER A 171 3.61 0.80 24.70
N GLY A 172 4.90 0.72 24.33
CA GLY A 172 5.90 0.03 25.15
C GLY A 172 7.27 0.72 25.17
N PRO A 173 8.15 0.32 26.12
CA PRO A 173 9.51 0.86 26.22
C PRO A 173 10.49 0.24 25.22
N VAL A 174 10.12 -0.88 24.59
CA VAL A 174 10.96 -1.67 23.67
C VAL A 174 10.28 -1.78 22.31
N VAL A 175 11.06 -1.62 21.25
CA VAL A 175 10.66 -1.89 19.87
C VAL A 175 11.48 -3.08 19.35
N PRO A 176 10.92 -4.29 19.32
CA PRO A 176 11.58 -5.44 18.73
C PRO A 176 11.61 -5.32 17.20
N LEU A 177 12.75 -5.60 16.59
CA LEU A 177 12.98 -5.42 15.17
C LEU A 177 13.62 -6.67 14.57
N VAL A 178 12.97 -7.27 13.58
CA VAL A 178 13.53 -8.34 12.75
C VAL A 178 13.96 -7.73 11.43
N GLY A 179 15.16 -8.08 10.94
CA GLY A 179 15.67 -7.54 9.68
C GLY A 179 16.03 -6.05 9.75
N GLY A 180 16.62 -5.60 10.87
CA GLY A 180 16.99 -4.20 11.06
C GLY A 180 17.94 -3.62 10.00
N ASN A 181 18.70 -4.47 9.31
CA ASN A 181 19.62 -4.09 8.22
C ASN A 181 18.95 -4.13 6.83
N THR A 182 17.76 -4.69 6.71
CA THR A 182 17.01 -4.73 5.44
C THR A 182 16.74 -3.30 4.97
N ARG A 183 17.05 -3.02 3.73
CA ARG A 183 16.90 -1.69 3.13
C ARG A 183 15.51 -1.54 2.51
N PHE A 184 14.93 -0.36 2.71
CA PHE A 184 13.67 0.06 2.11
C PHE A 184 13.86 1.40 1.42
N GLN A 185 13.07 1.65 0.39
CA GLN A 185 13.05 2.93 -0.33
C GLN A 185 11.62 3.50 -0.30
N PRO A 186 11.16 4.00 0.88
CA PRO A 186 9.77 4.39 1.07
C PRO A 186 9.30 5.39 0.03
N VAL A 187 8.11 5.16 -0.55
CA VAL A 187 7.51 6.01 -1.58
C VAL A 187 6.25 6.70 -1.06
N TYR A 188 6.06 7.96 -1.42
CA TYR A 188 4.89 8.73 -1.00
C TYR A 188 3.63 8.27 -1.74
N VAL A 189 2.53 8.13 -1.02
CA VAL A 189 1.25 7.65 -1.59
C VAL A 189 0.73 8.56 -2.70
N GLU A 190 0.96 9.88 -2.62
CA GLU A 190 0.55 10.81 -3.68
C GLU A 190 1.37 10.62 -4.96
N ASP A 191 2.67 10.27 -4.85
CA ASP A 191 3.52 9.99 -6.02
C ASP A 191 3.06 8.69 -6.71
N VAL A 192 2.70 7.66 -5.92
CA VAL A 192 2.10 6.43 -6.44
C VAL A 192 0.76 6.71 -7.12
N ALA A 193 -0.08 7.55 -6.51
CA ALA A 193 -1.36 7.93 -7.08
C ALA A 193 -1.20 8.72 -8.38
N GLN A 194 -0.22 9.62 -8.44
CA GLN A 194 0.11 10.37 -9.65
C GLN A 194 0.57 9.45 -10.78
N ALA A 195 1.45 8.49 -10.48
CA ALA A 195 1.89 7.48 -11.45
C ALA A 195 0.70 6.67 -12.01
N ALA A 196 -0.22 6.23 -11.15
CA ALA A 196 -1.41 5.52 -11.58
C ALA A 196 -2.33 6.37 -12.48
N VAL A 197 -2.48 7.65 -12.16
CA VAL A 197 -3.24 8.61 -12.99
C VAL A 197 -2.62 8.78 -14.37
N LEU A 198 -1.29 8.86 -14.49
CA LEU A 198 -0.60 8.91 -15.77
C LEU A 198 -0.83 7.66 -16.62
N GLY A 199 -0.88 6.48 -15.98
CA GLY A 199 -1.25 5.24 -16.65
C GLY A 199 -2.64 5.27 -17.27
N VAL A 200 -3.61 5.90 -16.59
CA VAL A 200 -4.98 6.04 -17.07
C VAL A 200 -5.12 7.15 -18.13
N THR A 201 -4.47 8.30 -17.93
CA THR A 201 -4.74 9.51 -18.72
C THR A 201 -3.81 9.69 -19.90
N GLN A 202 -2.58 9.22 -19.79
CA GLN A 202 -1.54 9.33 -20.83
C GLN A 202 -1.19 8.00 -21.48
N GLY A 203 -1.79 6.89 -21.02
CA GLY A 203 -1.57 5.57 -21.58
C GLY A 203 -0.16 5.01 -21.32
N ALA A 204 0.49 5.40 -20.22
CA ALA A 204 1.77 4.82 -19.83
C ALA A 204 1.61 3.31 -19.57
N LYS A 205 2.55 2.50 -20.09
CA LYS A 205 2.46 1.04 -20.13
C LYS A 205 3.72 0.37 -19.60
N GLY A 206 3.56 -0.88 -19.16
CA GLY A 206 4.65 -1.74 -18.70
C GLY A 206 4.95 -1.57 -17.22
N VAL A 207 6.10 -2.07 -16.78
CA VAL A 207 6.44 -2.19 -15.35
C VAL A 207 7.28 -1.00 -14.90
N TYR A 208 6.91 -0.41 -13.75
CA TYR A 208 7.64 0.67 -13.07
C TYR A 208 7.85 0.30 -11.61
N GLU A 209 9.06 0.44 -11.11
CA GLU A 209 9.39 0.30 -9.69
C GLU A 209 9.42 1.67 -9.02
N LEU A 210 8.60 1.83 -7.98
CA LEU A 210 8.39 3.13 -7.36
C LEU A 210 9.06 3.18 -5.99
N GLY A 211 10.16 3.92 -5.90
CA GLY A 211 10.86 4.25 -4.67
C GLY A 211 10.89 5.75 -4.42
N GLY A 212 11.08 6.13 -3.17
CA GLY A 212 11.39 7.51 -2.80
C GLY A 212 12.82 7.88 -3.18
N PRO A 213 13.26 9.12 -2.86
CA PRO A 213 14.61 9.56 -3.19
C PRO A 213 15.69 8.85 -2.37
N ASP A 214 15.35 8.40 -1.15
CA ASP A 214 16.30 7.85 -0.18
C ASP A 214 16.01 6.38 0.13
N ALA A 215 17.04 5.54 0.09
CA ALA A 215 17.00 4.19 0.60
C ALA A 215 17.65 4.13 1.99
N ALA A 216 16.94 3.59 2.98
CA ALA A 216 17.40 3.49 4.35
C ALA A 216 17.16 2.09 4.93
N THR A 217 17.97 1.69 5.91
CA THR A 217 17.72 0.45 6.64
C THR A 217 16.48 0.57 7.51
N LEU A 218 15.82 -0.55 7.79
CA LEU A 218 14.66 -0.56 8.69
C LEU A 218 15.00 0.07 10.04
N ARG A 219 16.21 -0.15 10.55
CA ARG A 219 16.69 0.46 11.79
C ARG A 219 16.75 1.99 11.69
N GLN A 220 17.31 2.54 10.61
CA GLN A 220 17.39 3.99 10.40
C GLN A 220 15.99 4.61 10.29
N ILE A 221 15.06 3.95 9.60
CA ILE A 221 13.68 4.40 9.51
C ILE A 221 13.02 4.44 10.89
N ILE A 222 13.22 3.41 11.72
CA ILE A 222 12.66 3.38 13.08
C ILE A 222 13.28 4.47 13.97
N ASP A 223 14.59 4.66 13.92
CA ASP A 223 15.26 5.72 14.68
C ASP A 223 14.74 7.11 14.27
N HIS A 224 14.46 7.32 12.97
CA HIS A 224 13.84 8.54 12.48
C HIS A 224 12.39 8.71 12.99
N ILE A 225 11.58 7.65 12.96
CA ILE A 225 10.22 7.65 13.55
C ILE A 225 10.29 8.06 15.03
N LEU A 226 11.20 7.46 15.81
CA LEU A 226 11.36 7.78 17.24
C LEU A 226 11.70 9.25 17.46
N THR A 227 12.53 9.83 16.61
CA THR A 227 12.87 11.26 16.63
C THR A 227 11.62 12.12 16.36
N VAL A 228 10.86 11.81 15.31
CA VAL A 228 9.65 12.54 14.92
C VAL A 228 8.57 12.50 16.02
N ILE A 229 8.37 11.33 16.64
CA ILE A 229 7.39 11.17 17.72
C ILE A 229 7.92 11.58 19.10
N GLN A 230 9.18 12.05 19.19
CA GLN A 230 9.81 12.51 20.43
C GLN A 230 9.78 11.47 21.55
N ARG A 231 10.07 10.20 21.19
CA ARG A 231 10.11 9.11 22.18
C ARG A 231 11.46 8.40 22.15
N ARG A 232 12.05 8.21 23.32
CA ARG A 232 13.25 7.36 23.48
C ARG A 232 12.81 5.95 23.79
N ARG A 233 13.16 4.98 22.95
CA ARG A 233 12.82 3.56 23.10
C ARG A 233 14.04 2.70 22.83
N LEU A 234 14.12 1.58 23.53
CA LEU A 234 15.14 0.58 23.26
C LEU A 234 14.73 -0.21 22.00
N VAL A 235 15.49 -0.08 20.93
CA VAL A 235 15.27 -0.85 19.71
C VAL A 235 16.19 -2.06 19.73
N ILE A 236 15.60 -3.26 19.79
CA ILE A 236 16.32 -4.53 19.89
C ILE A 236 16.26 -5.24 18.55
N ASN A 237 17.42 -5.40 17.90
CA ASN A 237 17.53 -6.22 16.71
C ASN A 237 17.47 -7.71 17.10
N MET A 238 16.46 -8.41 16.60
CA MET A 238 16.30 -9.85 16.78
C MET A 238 16.83 -10.59 15.56
N PRO A 239 17.54 -11.72 15.75
CA PRO A 239 17.93 -12.57 14.64
C PRO A 239 16.70 -13.16 13.95
N PHE A 240 16.81 -13.45 12.64
CA PHE A 240 15.72 -14.01 11.85
C PHE A 240 15.14 -15.31 12.42
N ILE A 241 15.98 -16.13 13.07
CA ILE A 241 15.54 -17.38 13.74
C ILE A 241 14.55 -17.08 14.86
N ALA A 242 14.85 -16.09 15.71
CA ALA A 242 13.94 -15.66 16.78
C ALA A 242 12.64 -15.07 16.21
N GLY A 243 12.74 -14.25 15.17
CA GLY A 243 11.57 -13.71 14.45
C GLY A 243 10.71 -14.84 13.86
N ALA A 244 11.31 -15.85 13.25
CA ALA A 244 10.60 -17.00 12.70
C ALA A 244 9.91 -17.85 13.78
N ALA A 245 10.56 -18.06 14.94
CA ALA A 245 9.97 -18.78 16.06
C ALA A 245 8.74 -18.04 16.63
N ILE A 246 8.84 -16.72 16.82
CA ILE A 246 7.72 -15.88 17.28
C ILE A 246 6.58 -15.91 16.25
N ALA A 247 6.87 -15.73 14.96
CA ALA A 247 5.88 -15.77 13.89
C ALA A 247 5.19 -17.14 13.79
N GLY A 248 5.94 -18.23 13.97
CA GLY A 248 5.40 -19.59 14.03
C GLY A 248 4.48 -19.80 15.22
N GLY A 249 4.87 -19.36 16.42
CA GLY A 249 4.05 -19.43 17.63
C GLY A 249 2.75 -18.62 17.51
N LEU A 250 2.81 -17.41 16.97
CA LEU A 250 1.63 -16.58 16.72
C LEU A 250 0.71 -17.21 15.66
N GLY A 251 1.28 -17.80 14.60
CA GLY A 251 0.53 -18.52 13.58
C GLY A 251 -0.16 -19.76 14.14
N PHE A 252 0.52 -20.51 14.99
CA PHE A 252 -0.07 -21.66 15.70
C PHE A 252 -1.23 -21.22 16.60
N ALA A 253 -1.05 -20.15 17.40
CA ALA A 253 -2.10 -19.59 18.23
C ALA A 253 -3.33 -19.17 17.41
N GLN A 254 -3.13 -18.56 16.24
CA GLN A 254 -4.21 -18.22 15.31
C GLN A 254 -4.94 -19.46 14.80
N ALA A 255 -4.21 -20.53 14.46
CA ALA A 255 -4.80 -21.78 13.97
C ALA A 255 -5.61 -22.49 15.06
N VAL A 256 -5.08 -22.59 16.29
CA VAL A 256 -5.77 -23.25 17.43
C VAL A 256 -7.01 -22.48 17.85
N THR A 257 -7.02 -21.17 17.74
CA THR A 257 -8.20 -20.33 18.07
C THR A 257 -9.21 -20.24 16.94
N LEU A 258 -9.06 -21.02 15.85
CA LEU A 258 -9.95 -21.01 14.67
C LEU A 258 -10.19 -19.60 14.11
N GLY A 259 -9.18 -18.71 14.23
CA GLY A 259 -9.25 -17.33 13.71
C GLY A 259 -9.86 -16.30 14.67
N LEU A 260 -10.22 -16.69 15.91
CA LEU A 260 -10.62 -15.72 16.94
C LEU A 260 -9.47 -14.79 17.32
N PHE A 261 -8.23 -15.28 17.29
CA PHE A 261 -7.02 -14.47 17.39
C PHE A 261 -6.47 -14.21 15.99
N HIS A 262 -6.45 -12.94 15.56
CA HIS A 262 -5.89 -12.54 14.26
C HIS A 262 -4.46 -12.04 14.46
N ASN A 263 -3.48 -12.72 13.85
CA ASN A 263 -2.07 -12.32 13.94
C ASN A 263 -1.78 -11.13 13.02
N GLY A 264 -1.95 -9.92 13.54
CA GLY A 264 -1.54 -8.69 12.86
C GLY A 264 -0.10 -8.26 13.20
N ILE A 265 0.66 -9.04 14.00
CA ILE A 265 1.95 -8.58 14.54
C ILE A 265 3.11 -8.97 13.63
N LEU A 266 3.28 -10.26 13.36
CA LEU A 266 4.40 -10.77 12.54
C LEU A 266 4.02 -12.13 11.95
N THR A 267 4.05 -12.24 10.62
CA THR A 267 3.80 -13.50 9.93
C THR A 267 5.11 -14.13 9.45
N SER A 268 5.13 -15.45 9.31
CA SER A 268 6.29 -16.17 8.78
C SER A 268 6.67 -15.70 7.38
N ASP A 269 5.69 -15.31 6.57
CA ASP A 269 5.91 -14.79 5.23
C ASP A 269 6.56 -13.40 5.26
N GLN A 270 6.15 -12.51 6.18
CA GLN A 270 6.82 -11.23 6.40
C GLN A 270 8.29 -11.40 6.81
N VAL A 271 8.59 -12.38 7.68
CA VAL A 271 9.98 -12.68 8.07
C VAL A 271 10.82 -13.15 6.87
N ARG A 272 10.23 -13.93 5.95
CA ARG A 272 10.90 -14.34 4.69
C ARG A 272 11.16 -13.14 3.79
N SER A 273 10.17 -12.27 3.60
CA SER A 273 10.28 -11.06 2.78
C SER A 273 11.34 -10.09 3.31
N LEU A 274 11.49 -9.97 4.64
CA LEU A 274 12.51 -9.12 5.28
C LEU A 274 13.97 -9.58 5.04
N ARG A 275 14.20 -10.73 4.42
CA ARG A 275 15.56 -11.18 4.05
C ARG A 275 16.08 -10.53 2.77
N HIS A 276 15.21 -9.88 2.02
CA HIS A 276 15.53 -9.19 0.77
C HIS A 276 15.28 -7.70 0.90
N ASP A 277 16.15 -6.91 0.30
CA ASP A 277 15.96 -5.45 0.25
C ASP A 277 14.73 -5.09 -0.58
N ASN A 278 14.01 -4.08 -0.15
CA ASN A 278 12.83 -3.55 -0.83
C ASN A 278 13.14 -2.18 -1.41
N VAL A 279 14.07 -2.18 -2.37
CA VAL A 279 14.58 -1.00 -3.06
C VAL A 279 14.42 -1.17 -4.57
N VAL A 280 14.40 -0.06 -5.30
CA VAL A 280 14.33 -0.06 -6.77
C VAL A 280 15.52 -0.80 -7.36
N SER A 281 15.25 -1.68 -8.30
CA SER A 281 16.26 -2.48 -8.99
C SER A 281 17.08 -1.62 -9.96
N PRO A 282 18.39 -1.87 -10.12
CA PRO A 282 19.19 -1.18 -11.13
C PRO A 282 18.59 -1.34 -12.54
N GLY A 283 18.42 -0.23 -13.26
CA GLY A 283 17.87 -0.22 -14.62
C GLY A 283 16.34 -0.36 -14.72
N ALA A 284 15.61 -0.47 -13.61
CA ALA A 284 14.16 -0.42 -13.62
C ALA A 284 13.66 0.98 -14.01
N ARG A 285 12.52 1.05 -14.70
CA ARG A 285 11.81 2.32 -14.89
C ARG A 285 11.20 2.77 -13.57
N THR A 286 11.27 4.07 -13.30
CA THR A 286 10.96 4.67 -12.00
C THR A 286 9.94 5.80 -12.12
N LEU A 287 9.68 6.51 -11.02
CA LEU A 287 8.90 7.75 -11.01
C LEU A 287 9.50 8.82 -11.92
N SER A 288 10.82 8.91 -12.01
CA SER A 288 11.50 9.90 -12.86
C SER A 288 11.21 9.69 -14.35
N ASP A 289 11.05 8.44 -14.80
CA ASP A 289 10.67 8.12 -16.18
C ASP A 289 9.23 8.52 -16.50
N LEU A 290 8.43 8.79 -15.48
CA LEU A 290 7.07 9.34 -15.59
C LEU A 290 7.03 10.86 -15.37
N GLY A 291 8.19 11.52 -15.24
CA GLY A 291 8.29 12.95 -14.95
C GLY A 291 7.84 13.32 -13.52
N ILE A 292 7.84 12.36 -12.59
CA ILE A 292 7.46 12.57 -11.19
C ILE A 292 8.73 12.66 -10.35
N THR A 293 8.90 13.78 -9.63
CA THR A 293 9.97 13.92 -8.63
C THR A 293 9.54 13.21 -7.35
N PRO A 294 10.30 12.18 -6.89
CA PRO A 294 9.93 11.44 -5.67
C PRO A 294 10.00 12.32 -4.42
N THR A 295 9.01 12.16 -3.55
CA THR A 295 8.90 12.91 -2.28
C THR A 295 9.60 12.16 -1.15
N ALA A 296 10.47 12.87 -0.40
CA ALA A 296 11.19 12.30 0.74
C ALA A 296 10.28 12.09 1.95
N TYR A 297 10.36 10.89 2.57
CA TYR A 297 9.54 10.56 3.74
C TYR A 297 9.83 11.46 4.94
N ALA A 298 11.06 11.95 5.08
CA ALA A 298 11.46 12.81 6.19
C ALA A 298 10.67 14.12 6.27
N GLY A 299 10.23 14.66 5.12
CA GLY A 299 9.42 15.87 5.07
C GLY A 299 7.94 15.67 5.42
N VAL A 300 7.39 14.50 5.13
CA VAL A 300 5.94 14.24 5.21
C VAL A 300 5.53 13.58 6.53
N ILE A 301 6.32 12.60 7.03
CA ILE A 301 5.91 11.84 8.21
C ILE A 301 5.70 12.69 9.49
N PRO A 302 6.37 13.84 9.70
CA PRO A 302 6.08 14.70 10.84
C PRO A 302 4.64 15.26 10.83
N GLU A 303 4.02 15.41 9.64
CA GLU A 303 2.69 15.99 9.46
C GLU A 303 1.56 15.10 9.99
N TYR A 304 1.80 13.79 10.14
CA TYR A 304 0.78 12.88 10.64
C TYR A 304 1.22 12.02 11.83
N LEU A 305 2.53 11.82 12.08
CA LEU A 305 3.02 11.08 13.24
C LEU A 305 3.02 11.88 14.54
N TRP A 306 2.77 13.20 14.50
CA TRP A 306 2.66 14.03 15.72
C TRP A 306 1.66 13.49 16.75
N ARG A 307 0.62 12.76 16.29
CA ARG A 307 -0.40 12.13 17.16
C ARG A 307 0.17 11.06 18.09
N TYR A 308 1.37 10.58 17.83
CA TYR A 308 2.09 9.61 18.68
C TYR A 308 3.06 10.27 19.66
N ARG A 309 3.26 11.60 19.58
CA ARG A 309 4.08 12.37 20.52
C ARG A 309 3.46 12.35 21.92
N PRO A 310 4.26 12.46 23.01
CA PRO A 310 3.74 12.55 24.38
C PRO A 310 2.73 13.68 24.60
N SER A 311 2.93 14.81 23.93
CA SER A 311 2.08 16.00 24.03
C SER A 311 1.20 16.23 22.79
N GLY A 312 1.13 15.27 21.87
CA GLY A 312 0.36 15.40 20.64
C GLY A 312 0.73 16.66 19.85
N GLN A 313 -0.25 17.41 19.39
CA GLN A 313 -0.06 18.68 18.67
C GLN A 313 0.56 19.82 19.51
N TYR A 314 0.48 19.72 20.83
CA TYR A 314 0.98 20.75 21.76
C TYR A 314 2.47 20.62 22.08
N ALA A 315 3.19 19.69 21.43
CA ALA A 315 4.62 19.47 21.69
C ALA A 315 5.45 20.76 21.45
N ALA A 316 5.19 21.47 20.36
CA ALA A 316 5.90 22.71 20.04
C ALA A 316 5.64 23.82 21.08
N ILE A 317 4.41 23.95 21.59
CA ILE A 317 4.05 24.92 22.62
C ILE A 317 4.78 24.63 23.95
N LYS A 318 4.86 23.33 24.33
CA LYS A 318 5.58 22.91 25.52
C LYS A 318 7.09 23.18 25.42
N ASP A 319 7.67 22.98 24.25
CA ASP A 319 9.10 23.25 24.04
C ASP A 319 9.40 24.75 24.08
N SER A 320 8.53 25.59 23.48
CA SER A 320 8.62 27.04 23.62
C SER A 320 8.49 27.52 25.09
N ALA A 321 7.54 26.96 25.83
CA ALA A 321 7.32 27.30 27.24
C ALA A 321 8.50 26.89 28.15
N LYS A 322 9.26 25.85 27.82
CA LYS A 322 10.50 25.52 28.55
C LYS A 322 11.61 26.54 28.36
N ASN A 323 11.66 27.14 27.18
CA ASN A 323 12.67 28.17 26.88
C ASN A 323 12.36 29.50 27.62
N LEU A 324 11.08 29.83 27.83
CA LEU A 324 10.66 31.01 28.62
C LEU A 324 10.99 30.89 30.11
N LYS A 325 11.16 29.68 30.67
CA LYS A 325 11.56 29.48 32.07
C LYS A 325 13.07 29.55 32.30
N LYS A 326 13.87 29.71 31.25
CA LYS A 326 15.34 29.83 31.32
C LYS A 326 15.84 31.24 31.07
N SER A 327 14.96 32.18 30.78
CA SER A 327 15.18 33.61 30.73
C SER A 327 14.66 34.26 32.04
#